data_0891b31c83b85a5899756aec78b2161d
#
_entry.id   0891b31c83b85a5899756aec78b2161d
#
_cell.length_a   1.000
_cell.length_b   1.000
_cell.length_c   1.000
_cell.angle_alpha   90.00
_cell.angle_beta   90.00
_cell.angle_gamma   90.00
#
_symmetry.space_group_name_H-M   'P 1'
#
loop_
_entity.id
_entity.type
_entity.pdbx_description
1 polymer ?
#
loop_
_entity_poly.entity_id
_entity_poly.type
_entity_poly.pdbx_seq_one_letter_code
_entity_poly.pdbx_strand_id
1 'polypeptide(L)'
;MSKIESRARSAVAAGTFIALASLTAFACKDYTKELLQPENPGIVDNSAAGSPAAAAALRVGAIGRVKLLANCGSYECLWSEAGIMTDEFKNTDFQNTRQDVDQRSMTNDNGSIPYTAVTQARGFVITAIDAMKTYMPTATADIGELYMSLAFVELSLAEGFCNGIPLGSALNGQIVLGKPLTNAEVYAVALAHVDSALAVTTGSDAGSIFIRNAASIIKGRVLVNLGQYAAAATAVTAVPSAFQYLWTSDPANNSDDNGIFGNINLSHRMSAADSFDIVGGAKNVIKNALPYYSANDPRVPIKSGNDVNPKVQAEDGSTPHFVQLIWTRDDPLPVASGIDARLMEAEAQLQASNFVGMLATLNALRATPPKISNYQPGAMAALATVPATKDQAATLFFREKAFWTYGRGQRLGDLRRLIRQYGRTEDNVFPKGAYFKGGIYGSDVNFPVPDAEKVNPLFTGCLDRKA
;
A
#
# COMPACT_ATOMS: atom_id res chain seq x y z
N MET A 1 -45.18 -0.81 78.76
CA MET A 1 -44.60 -1.75 77.75
C MET A 1 -44.42 -1.14 76.37
N SER A 2 -44.75 0.12 76.06
CA SER A 2 -44.66 0.63 74.65
C SER A 2 -43.41 1.42 74.25
N LYS A 3 -42.56 1.84 75.17
CA LYS A 3 -41.37 2.64 74.86
C LYS A 3 -40.05 1.82 74.59
N ILE A 4 -40.01 0.58 75.07
CA ILE A 4 -38.84 -0.29 74.87
C ILE A 4 -38.87 -1.00 73.51
N GLU A 5 -40.07 -1.40 73.02
CA GLU A 5 -40.20 -2.03 71.70
C GLU A 5 -39.97 -1.06 70.52
N SER A 6 -40.28 0.25 70.71
CA SER A 6 -40.01 1.23 69.64
C SER A 6 -38.52 1.52 69.45
N ARG A 7 -37.70 1.48 70.53
CA ARG A 7 -36.24 1.68 70.44
C ARG A 7 -35.54 0.47 69.86
N ALA A 8 -36.00 -0.74 70.13
CA ALA A 8 -35.43 -1.94 69.53
C ALA A 8 -35.66 -2.04 68.03
N ARG A 9 -36.86 -1.68 67.56
CA ARG A 9 -37.20 -1.66 66.11
C ARG A 9 -36.42 -0.57 65.35
N SER A 10 -36.20 0.60 65.93
CA SER A 10 -35.37 1.66 65.31
C SER A 10 -33.90 1.31 65.25
N ALA A 11 -33.35 0.59 66.23
CA ALA A 11 -31.95 0.16 66.24
C ALA A 11 -31.66 -0.95 65.22
N VAL A 12 -32.62 -1.88 65.03
CA VAL A 12 -32.53 -2.94 64.01
C VAL A 12 -32.67 -2.36 62.61
N ALA A 13 -33.59 -1.41 62.39
CA ALA A 13 -33.75 -0.75 61.11
C ALA A 13 -32.54 0.10 60.72
N ALA A 14 -31.91 0.81 61.66
CA ALA A 14 -30.67 1.59 61.43
C ALA A 14 -29.47 0.69 61.15
N GLY A 15 -29.33 -0.44 61.88
CA GLY A 15 -28.28 -1.42 61.64
C GLY A 15 -28.35 -2.10 60.28
N THR A 16 -29.57 -2.42 59.82
CA THR A 16 -29.80 -3.03 58.49
C THR A 16 -29.55 -2.04 57.37
N PHE A 17 -29.88 -0.76 57.52
CA PHE A 17 -29.57 0.28 56.55
C PHE A 17 -28.06 0.58 56.42
N ILE A 18 -27.34 0.56 57.53
CA ILE A 18 -25.86 0.75 57.50
C ILE A 18 -25.16 -0.47 56.92
N ALA A 19 -25.65 -1.68 57.16
CA ALA A 19 -25.08 -2.89 56.56
C ALA A 19 -25.36 -3.00 55.04
N LEU A 20 -26.53 -2.58 54.55
CA LEU A 20 -26.83 -2.50 53.13
C LEU A 20 -26.00 -1.39 52.42
N ALA A 21 -25.82 -0.24 53.08
CA ALA A 21 -25.03 0.87 52.51
C ALA A 21 -23.57 0.55 52.45
N SER A 22 -23.01 -0.26 53.35
CA SER A 22 -21.62 -0.71 53.30
C SER A 22 -21.38 -1.82 52.26
N LEU A 23 -22.34 -2.67 51.98
CA LEU A 23 -22.24 -3.67 50.90
C LEU A 23 -22.27 -3.06 49.50
N THR A 24 -23.01 -1.95 49.31
CA THR A 24 -23.05 -1.25 48.01
C THR A 24 -21.80 -0.42 47.74
N ALA A 25 -21.10 0.04 48.80
CA ALA A 25 -19.84 0.80 48.66
C ALA A 25 -18.64 -0.08 48.24
N PHE A 26 -18.66 -1.38 48.54
CA PHE A 26 -17.60 -2.31 48.10
C PHE A 26 -17.86 -2.89 46.72
N ALA A 27 -19.10 -2.91 46.22
CA ALA A 27 -19.42 -3.42 44.89
C ALA A 27 -19.13 -2.42 43.75
N CYS A 28 -18.98 -1.12 44.05
CA CYS A 28 -18.74 -0.10 43.03
C CYS A 28 -17.27 0.20 42.76
N LYS A 29 -16.33 -0.39 43.48
CA LYS A 29 -14.91 0.01 43.36
C LYS A 29 -14.15 -0.69 42.22
N ASP A 30 -14.59 -1.84 41.78
CA ASP A 30 -13.89 -2.59 40.74
C ASP A 30 -14.55 -2.45 39.35
N TYR A 31 -15.87 -2.27 39.28
CA TYR A 31 -16.57 -2.14 37.99
C TYR A 31 -16.31 -0.81 37.26
N THR A 32 -15.99 0.25 37.98
CA THR A 32 -15.73 1.56 37.35
C THR A 32 -14.30 1.69 36.80
N LYS A 33 -13.37 0.86 37.21
CA LYS A 33 -12.02 0.84 36.63
C LYS A 33 -11.97 0.09 35.31
N GLU A 34 -12.74 -0.97 35.12
CA GLU A 34 -12.85 -1.69 33.86
C GLU A 34 -13.67 -0.93 32.81
N LEU A 35 -14.75 -0.23 33.22
CA LEU A 35 -15.62 0.54 32.33
C LEU A 35 -15.02 1.90 31.91
N LEU A 36 -13.98 2.39 32.56
CA LEU A 36 -13.35 3.69 32.26
C LEU A 36 -11.92 3.56 31.69
N GLN A 37 -11.43 2.35 31.44
CA GLN A 37 -10.30 2.18 30.54
C GLN A 37 -10.88 2.17 29.12
N PRO A 38 -10.65 3.21 28.29
CA PRO A 38 -10.97 3.12 26.90
C PRO A 38 -10.12 1.99 26.32
N GLU A 39 -10.73 0.83 26.08
CA GLU A 39 -10.09 -0.16 25.21
C GLU A 39 -9.83 0.56 23.89
N ASN A 40 -8.58 0.83 23.60
CA ASN A 40 -8.20 1.38 22.31
C ASN A 40 -8.46 0.25 21.29
N PRO A 41 -9.51 0.35 20.45
CA PRO A 41 -9.87 -0.74 19.53
C PRO A 41 -8.79 -1.06 18.50
N GLY A 42 -7.71 -0.28 18.48
CA GLY A 42 -6.52 -0.53 17.68
C GLY A 42 -5.40 -1.30 18.41
N ILE A 43 -5.55 -1.60 19.71
CA ILE A 43 -4.58 -2.39 20.48
C ILE A 43 -5.23 -3.74 20.81
N VAL A 44 -4.85 -4.77 20.10
CA VAL A 44 -5.19 -6.15 20.50
C VAL A 44 -4.20 -6.55 21.60
N ASP A 45 -4.70 -6.71 22.83
CA ASP A 45 -3.90 -7.22 23.93
C ASP A 45 -3.51 -8.68 23.63
N ASN A 46 -2.22 -8.99 23.67
CA ASN A 46 -1.71 -10.36 23.50
C ASN A 46 -2.30 -11.37 24.50
N SER A 47 -2.86 -10.92 25.63
CA SER A 47 -3.59 -11.79 26.56
C SER A 47 -4.85 -12.37 25.92
N ALA A 48 -5.49 -11.68 24.96
CA ALA A 48 -6.59 -12.20 24.16
C ALA A 48 -6.14 -13.23 23.10
N ALA A 49 -4.84 -13.24 22.76
CA ALA A 49 -4.22 -14.16 21.79
C ALA A 49 -3.66 -15.44 22.44
N GLY A 50 -4.03 -15.78 23.66
CA GLY A 50 -3.47 -16.85 24.49
C GLY A 50 -3.66 -18.29 23.97
N SER A 51 -3.80 -18.48 22.66
CA SER A 51 -3.93 -19.80 22.03
C SER A 51 -3.43 -19.83 20.59
N PRO A 52 -3.07 -21.00 20.05
CA PRO A 52 -2.74 -21.15 18.63
C PRO A 52 -3.86 -20.66 17.69
N ALA A 53 -5.12 -20.91 18.03
CA ALA A 53 -6.27 -20.49 17.23
C ALA A 53 -6.38 -18.96 17.16
N ALA A 54 -6.16 -18.28 18.29
CA ALA A 54 -6.17 -16.82 18.35
C ALA A 54 -4.98 -16.22 17.59
N ALA A 55 -3.79 -16.81 17.66
CA ALA A 55 -2.63 -16.37 16.89
C ALA A 55 -2.86 -16.51 15.38
N ALA A 56 -3.47 -17.61 14.94
CA ALA A 56 -3.86 -17.80 13.53
C ALA A 56 -4.89 -16.75 13.08
N ALA A 57 -5.88 -16.43 13.92
CA ALA A 57 -6.87 -15.39 13.62
C ALA A 57 -6.22 -14.00 13.52
N LEU A 58 -5.28 -13.65 14.41
CA LEU A 58 -4.50 -12.41 14.32
C LEU A 58 -3.70 -12.32 13.02
N ARG A 59 -3.08 -13.42 12.57
CA ARG A 59 -2.39 -13.47 11.27
C ARG A 59 -3.35 -13.11 10.13
N VAL A 60 -4.50 -13.78 10.05
CA VAL A 60 -5.50 -13.52 9.01
C VAL A 60 -5.97 -12.05 9.03
N GLY A 61 -6.26 -11.53 10.23
CA GLY A 61 -6.64 -10.13 10.41
C GLY A 61 -5.53 -9.15 10.00
N ALA A 62 -4.26 -9.44 10.31
CA ALA A 62 -3.12 -8.63 9.93
C ALA A 62 -2.93 -8.58 8.39
N ILE A 63 -3.00 -9.73 7.71
CA ILE A 63 -2.95 -9.77 6.24
C ILE A 63 -4.13 -9.01 5.64
N GLY A 64 -5.34 -9.15 6.21
CA GLY A 64 -6.51 -8.35 5.80
C GLY A 64 -6.27 -6.84 5.91
N ARG A 65 -5.58 -6.37 6.95
CA ARG A 65 -5.21 -4.95 7.08
C ARG A 65 -4.17 -4.50 6.06
N VAL A 66 -3.20 -5.36 5.74
CA VAL A 66 -2.20 -5.04 4.69
C VAL A 66 -2.86 -4.94 3.31
N LYS A 67 -3.86 -5.76 3.01
CA LYS A 67 -4.62 -5.67 1.76
C LYS A 67 -5.28 -4.31 1.55
N LEU A 68 -5.67 -3.60 2.62
CA LEU A 68 -6.29 -2.28 2.53
C LEU A 68 -5.38 -1.21 1.88
N LEU A 69 -4.10 -1.48 1.64
CA LEU A 69 -3.24 -0.60 0.86
C LEU A 69 -3.70 -0.52 -0.61
N ALA A 70 -4.43 -1.51 -1.09
CA ALA A 70 -4.91 -1.63 -2.46
C ALA A 70 -6.40 -1.99 -2.57
N ASN A 71 -6.92 -2.89 -1.71
CA ASN A 71 -8.30 -3.33 -1.68
C ASN A 71 -9.08 -2.51 -0.65
N CYS A 72 -9.50 -1.33 -1.04
CA CYS A 72 -10.24 -0.39 -0.20
C CYS A 72 -11.63 -0.09 -0.77
N GLY A 73 -12.12 -0.93 -1.66
CA GLY A 73 -13.37 -0.68 -2.38
C GLY A 73 -13.29 0.62 -3.19
N SER A 74 -14.25 1.52 -2.95
CA SER A 74 -14.30 2.83 -3.62
C SER A 74 -13.70 3.96 -2.78
N TYR A 75 -12.90 3.64 -1.78
CA TYR A 75 -12.29 4.61 -0.87
C TYR A 75 -10.85 4.97 -1.26
N GLU A 76 -10.24 5.87 -0.49
CA GLU A 76 -8.85 6.27 -0.65
C GLU A 76 -7.93 5.17 -0.12
N CYS A 77 -7.16 4.54 -0.98
CA CYS A 77 -6.09 3.63 -0.62
C CYS A 77 -4.77 4.07 -1.23
N LEU A 78 -3.67 3.61 -0.65
CA LEU A 78 -2.35 4.08 -1.06
C LEU A 78 -2.09 3.86 -2.56
N TRP A 79 -2.51 2.71 -3.12
CA TRP A 79 -2.26 2.42 -4.53
C TRP A 79 -3.05 3.33 -5.47
N SER A 80 -4.32 3.61 -5.16
CA SER A 80 -5.13 4.50 -5.98
C SER A 80 -4.67 5.97 -5.85
N GLU A 81 -4.37 6.42 -4.63
CA GLU A 81 -3.86 7.78 -4.40
C GLU A 81 -2.46 7.98 -5.04
N ALA A 82 -1.56 6.99 -4.94
CA ALA A 82 -0.28 7.04 -5.64
C ALA A 82 -0.47 7.05 -7.17
N GLY A 83 -1.50 6.37 -7.68
CA GLY A 83 -1.84 6.36 -9.10
C GLY A 83 -2.32 7.72 -9.61
N ILE A 84 -3.18 8.44 -8.85
CA ILE A 84 -3.62 9.79 -9.25
C ILE A 84 -2.53 10.85 -9.07
N MET A 85 -1.61 10.67 -8.13
CA MET A 85 -0.46 11.56 -7.97
C MET A 85 0.52 11.46 -9.14
N THR A 86 0.44 10.37 -9.90
CA THR A 86 1.29 10.12 -11.07
C THR A 86 0.51 10.29 -12.38
N ASP A 87 0.85 9.51 -13.39
CA ASP A 87 0.19 9.50 -14.68
C ASP A 87 -0.64 8.23 -14.94
N GLU A 88 -0.87 7.38 -13.90
CA GLU A 88 -1.67 6.17 -14.06
C GLU A 88 -3.17 6.47 -14.08
N PHE A 89 -3.61 7.33 -13.15
CA PHE A 89 -5.01 7.70 -12.99
C PHE A 89 -5.16 9.23 -12.93
N LYS A 90 -6.40 9.70 -13.04
CA LYS A 90 -6.77 11.08 -12.78
C LYS A 90 -8.03 11.15 -11.93
N ASN A 91 -8.16 12.20 -11.15
CA ASN A 91 -9.32 12.45 -10.31
C ASN A 91 -10.54 12.89 -11.13
N THR A 92 -11.63 12.16 -11.03
CA THR A 92 -12.90 12.43 -11.71
C THR A 92 -14.06 12.62 -10.74
N ASP A 93 -13.77 13.04 -9.50
CA ASP A 93 -14.78 13.35 -8.50
C ASP A 93 -14.70 14.82 -8.02
N PHE A 94 -15.59 15.18 -7.10
CA PHE A 94 -15.72 16.54 -6.57
C PHE A 94 -14.83 16.82 -5.36
N GLN A 95 -14.13 15.82 -4.82
CA GLN A 95 -13.35 15.97 -3.59
C GLN A 95 -12.07 16.77 -3.83
N ASN A 96 -11.92 17.90 -3.14
CA ASN A 96 -10.74 18.75 -3.22
C ASN A 96 -9.47 18.01 -2.78
N THR A 97 -9.54 17.14 -1.76
CA THR A 97 -8.38 16.38 -1.29
C THR A 97 -7.78 15.49 -2.38
N ARG A 98 -8.60 14.79 -3.18
CA ARG A 98 -8.13 14.02 -4.33
C ARG A 98 -7.66 14.91 -5.47
N GLN A 99 -8.32 16.06 -5.66
CA GLN A 99 -7.86 17.04 -6.65
C GLN A 99 -6.47 17.57 -6.30
N ASP A 100 -6.20 17.88 -5.04
CA ASP A 100 -4.89 18.35 -4.57
C ASP A 100 -3.80 17.29 -4.81
N VAL A 101 -4.11 16.01 -4.60
CA VAL A 101 -3.20 14.89 -4.88
C VAL A 101 -2.92 14.78 -6.39
N ASP A 102 -3.96 14.76 -7.24
CA ASP A 102 -3.83 14.68 -8.69
C ASP A 102 -3.08 15.91 -9.24
N GLN A 103 -3.42 17.09 -8.77
CA GLN A 103 -2.74 18.33 -9.15
C GLN A 103 -1.33 18.44 -8.59
N ARG A 104 -0.94 17.57 -7.62
CA ARG A 104 0.36 17.60 -6.95
C ARG A 104 0.62 18.91 -6.19
N SER A 105 -0.41 19.39 -5.50
CA SER A 105 -0.41 20.62 -4.69
C SER A 105 -1.02 20.33 -3.31
N MET A 106 -0.36 19.46 -2.54
CA MET A 106 -0.90 18.88 -1.32
C MET A 106 -0.63 19.75 -0.09
N THR A 107 -1.61 19.74 0.83
CA THR A 107 -1.44 20.16 2.23
C THR A 107 -0.95 19.00 3.09
N ASN A 108 -0.61 19.27 4.36
CA ASN A 108 -0.12 18.22 5.27
C ASN A 108 -1.18 17.18 5.63
N ASP A 109 -2.46 17.42 5.36
CA ASP A 109 -3.54 16.47 5.65
C ASP A 109 -3.90 15.59 4.44
N ASN A 110 -3.45 15.95 3.23
CA ASN A 110 -3.56 15.07 2.08
C ASN A 110 -2.74 13.80 2.34
N GLY A 111 -3.30 12.66 2.07
CA GLY A 111 -2.64 11.38 2.35
C GLY A 111 -2.83 10.85 3.78
N SER A 112 -3.59 11.54 4.65
CA SER A 112 -3.88 11.08 6.02
C SER A 112 -4.56 9.72 6.06
N ILE A 113 -5.50 9.45 5.16
CA ILE A 113 -6.20 8.16 5.08
C ILE A 113 -5.24 7.04 4.70
N PRO A 114 -4.48 7.11 3.58
CA PRO A 114 -3.52 6.07 3.24
C PRO A 114 -2.40 5.92 4.29
N TYR A 115 -1.93 7.00 4.89
CA TYR A 115 -0.92 6.92 5.96
C TYR A 115 -1.44 6.12 7.17
N THR A 116 -2.65 6.45 7.63
CA THR A 116 -3.28 5.76 8.76
C THR A 116 -3.48 4.28 8.47
N ALA A 117 -3.96 3.93 7.26
CA ALA A 117 -4.13 2.54 6.87
C ALA A 117 -2.81 1.75 6.89
N VAL A 118 -1.74 2.34 6.37
CA VAL A 118 -0.41 1.70 6.30
C VAL A 118 0.19 1.53 7.70
N THR A 119 0.13 2.56 8.56
CA THR A 119 0.69 2.50 9.91
C THR A 119 -0.10 1.56 10.82
N GLN A 120 -1.42 1.51 10.71
CA GLN A 120 -2.24 0.50 11.37
C GLN A 120 -1.89 -0.91 10.92
N ALA A 121 -1.78 -1.15 9.60
CA ALA A 121 -1.38 -2.46 9.07
C ALA A 121 -0.05 -2.91 9.67
N ARG A 122 0.94 -1.99 9.78
CA ARG A 122 2.22 -2.27 10.42
C ARG A 122 2.05 -2.74 11.87
N GLY A 123 1.25 -2.06 12.67
CA GLY A 123 0.97 -2.43 14.05
C GLY A 123 0.33 -3.81 14.19
N PHE A 124 -0.69 -4.10 13.36
CA PHE A 124 -1.34 -5.42 13.34
C PHE A 124 -0.38 -6.54 12.95
N VAL A 125 0.49 -6.33 11.97
CA VAL A 125 1.47 -7.33 11.55
C VAL A 125 2.50 -7.60 12.65
N ILE A 126 3.00 -6.59 13.35
CA ILE A 126 3.93 -6.75 14.50
C ILE A 126 3.28 -7.59 15.60
N THR A 127 2.03 -7.30 15.97
CA THR A 127 1.27 -8.06 16.96
C THR A 127 1.07 -9.51 16.52
N ALA A 128 0.74 -9.74 15.26
CA ALA A 128 0.56 -11.09 14.72
C ALA A 128 1.87 -11.89 14.69
N ILE A 129 3.01 -11.27 14.37
CA ILE A 129 4.32 -11.92 14.41
C ILE A 129 4.63 -12.40 15.84
N ASP A 130 4.42 -11.56 16.86
CA ASP A 130 4.67 -11.89 18.26
C ASP A 130 3.79 -13.06 18.72
N ALA A 131 2.50 -13.00 18.43
CA ALA A 131 1.55 -14.07 18.73
C ALA A 131 1.90 -15.40 18.03
N MET A 132 2.20 -15.36 16.72
CA MET A 132 2.56 -16.56 15.97
C MET A 132 3.86 -17.19 16.47
N LYS A 133 4.88 -16.38 16.79
CA LYS A 133 6.14 -16.87 17.37
C LYS A 133 5.95 -17.51 18.74
N THR A 134 5.02 -16.98 19.53
CA THR A 134 4.74 -17.49 20.88
C THR A 134 3.93 -18.78 20.86
N TYR A 135 2.86 -18.80 20.07
CA TYR A 135 1.86 -19.88 20.14
C TYR A 135 1.93 -20.89 18.96
N MET A 136 2.57 -20.52 17.84
CA MET A 136 2.73 -21.36 16.66
C MET A 136 4.15 -21.29 16.07
N PRO A 137 5.21 -21.48 16.85
CA PRO A 137 6.60 -21.25 16.40
C PRO A 137 7.05 -22.15 15.23
N THR A 138 6.36 -23.26 14.99
CA THR A 138 6.65 -24.17 13.90
C THR A 138 5.96 -23.81 12.57
N ALA A 139 5.03 -22.85 12.58
CA ALA A 139 4.34 -22.35 11.38
C ALA A 139 5.24 -21.35 10.61
N THR A 140 6.41 -21.81 10.19
CA THR A 140 7.48 -20.96 9.65
C THR A 140 7.11 -20.23 8.37
N ALA A 141 6.30 -20.83 7.49
CA ALA A 141 5.80 -20.17 6.30
C ALA A 141 4.87 -19.00 6.65
N ASP A 142 3.96 -19.19 7.61
CA ASP A 142 3.02 -18.16 8.06
C ASP A 142 3.74 -16.99 8.75
N ILE A 143 4.74 -17.29 9.59
CA ILE A 143 5.60 -16.28 10.22
C ILE A 143 6.40 -15.53 9.15
N GLY A 144 6.92 -16.25 8.15
CA GLY A 144 7.63 -15.65 7.02
C GLY A 144 6.76 -14.71 6.19
N GLU A 145 5.49 -15.09 5.94
CA GLU A 145 4.52 -14.23 5.27
C GLU A 145 4.25 -12.93 6.04
N LEU A 146 4.15 -13.00 7.36
CA LEU A 146 3.98 -11.80 8.19
C LEU A 146 5.21 -10.90 8.14
N TYR A 147 6.43 -11.43 8.23
CA TYR A 147 7.65 -10.63 8.09
C TYR A 147 7.78 -10.01 6.71
N MET A 148 7.45 -10.74 5.65
CA MET A 148 7.37 -10.21 4.28
C MET A 148 6.36 -9.08 4.17
N SER A 149 5.17 -9.26 4.77
CA SER A 149 4.11 -8.25 4.78
C SER A 149 4.52 -7.00 5.57
N LEU A 150 5.25 -7.15 6.67
CA LEU A 150 5.82 -6.03 7.43
C LEU A 150 6.81 -5.23 6.58
N ALA A 151 7.73 -5.93 5.91
CA ALA A 151 8.68 -5.30 5.00
C ALA A 151 7.98 -4.59 3.84
N PHE A 152 6.91 -5.17 3.29
CA PHE A 152 6.12 -4.54 2.22
C PHE A 152 5.42 -3.26 2.69
N VAL A 153 4.86 -3.25 3.89
CA VAL A 153 4.24 -2.06 4.49
C VAL A 153 5.27 -0.94 4.67
N GLU A 154 6.46 -1.25 5.19
CA GLU A 154 7.54 -0.29 5.41
C GLU A 154 8.13 0.21 4.08
N LEU A 155 8.30 -0.67 3.10
CA LEU A 155 8.65 -0.30 1.73
C LEU A 155 7.62 0.68 1.15
N SER A 156 6.32 0.42 1.33
CA SER A 156 5.24 1.26 0.81
C SER A 156 5.20 2.65 1.47
N LEU A 157 5.52 2.73 2.79
CA LEU A 157 5.70 4.01 3.47
C LEU A 157 6.83 4.82 2.83
N ALA A 158 8.00 4.22 2.64
CA ALA A 158 9.17 4.92 2.10
C ALA A 158 9.01 5.27 0.61
N GLU A 159 8.30 4.48 -0.18
CA GLU A 159 7.99 4.80 -1.59
C GLU A 159 6.94 5.90 -1.73
N GLY A 160 5.96 5.99 -0.80
CA GLY A 160 4.85 6.95 -0.90
C GLY A 160 5.11 8.27 -0.19
N PHE A 161 5.70 8.25 1.00
CA PHE A 161 5.75 9.40 1.89
C PHE A 161 7.09 10.13 1.89
N CYS A 162 7.10 11.35 2.43
CA CYS A 162 8.29 12.19 2.59
C CYS A 162 9.33 11.56 3.55
N ASN A 163 10.55 12.07 3.55
CA ASN A 163 11.49 11.78 4.62
C ASN A 163 10.97 12.28 5.96
N GLY A 164 11.20 11.51 7.02
CA GLY A 164 10.73 11.83 8.36
C GLY A 164 9.63 10.91 8.88
N ILE A 165 9.55 9.67 8.41
CA ILE A 165 8.54 8.67 8.81
C ILE A 165 8.88 8.14 10.21
N PRO A 166 8.04 8.36 11.24
CA PRO A 166 8.24 7.75 12.55
C PRO A 166 7.72 6.31 12.56
N LEU A 167 8.60 5.34 12.77
CA LEU A 167 8.23 3.94 12.91
C LEU A 167 8.05 3.58 14.39
N GLY A 168 6.91 3.93 14.96
CA GLY A 168 6.51 3.52 16.30
C GLY A 168 6.04 2.06 16.36
N SER A 169 5.84 1.55 17.55
CA SER A 169 5.21 0.25 17.80
C SER A 169 4.36 0.28 19.06
N ALA A 170 3.35 -0.58 19.10
CA ALA A 170 2.59 -0.87 20.30
C ALA A 170 2.55 -2.39 20.47
N LEU A 171 3.18 -2.90 21.51
CA LEU A 171 3.26 -4.32 21.80
C LEU A 171 3.11 -4.54 23.31
N ASN A 172 2.27 -5.48 23.71
CA ASN A 172 2.01 -5.81 25.13
C ASN A 172 1.61 -4.57 25.97
N GLY A 173 0.80 -3.67 25.40
CA GLY A 173 0.38 -2.43 26.05
C GLY A 173 1.47 -1.36 26.18
N GLN A 174 2.69 -1.61 25.68
CA GLN A 174 3.78 -0.66 25.65
C GLN A 174 3.82 0.08 24.33
N ILE A 175 3.69 1.40 24.36
CA ILE A 175 3.82 2.27 23.20
C ILE A 175 5.25 2.79 23.12
N VAL A 176 5.94 2.48 22.03
CA VAL A 176 7.26 3.01 21.70
C VAL A 176 7.10 3.99 20.55
N LEU A 177 7.30 5.27 20.82
CA LEU A 177 7.24 6.31 19.81
C LEU A 177 8.48 6.26 18.91
N GLY A 178 8.27 6.22 17.61
CA GLY A 178 9.36 6.25 16.64
C GLY A 178 9.92 7.66 16.45
N LYS A 179 11.24 7.79 16.32
CA LYS A 179 11.85 9.02 15.78
C LYS A 179 11.63 9.10 14.27
N PRO A 180 11.59 10.31 13.69
CA PRO A 180 11.53 10.49 12.24
C PRO A 180 12.75 9.85 11.56
N LEU A 181 12.50 8.96 10.58
CA LEU A 181 13.51 8.26 9.79
C LEU A 181 13.49 8.79 8.36
N THR A 182 14.65 8.84 7.73
CA THR A 182 14.74 9.03 6.28
C THR A 182 14.19 7.81 5.54
N ASN A 183 13.78 7.98 4.29
CA ASN A 183 13.30 6.85 3.49
C ASN A 183 14.37 5.76 3.33
N ALA A 184 15.65 6.13 3.26
CA ALA A 184 16.75 5.16 3.22
C ALA A 184 16.84 4.33 4.51
N GLU A 185 16.64 4.94 5.69
CA GLU A 185 16.58 4.21 6.95
C GLU A 185 15.34 3.30 7.02
N VAL A 186 14.18 3.75 6.52
CA VAL A 186 12.97 2.91 6.45
C VAL A 186 13.18 1.72 5.49
N TYR A 187 13.82 1.91 4.33
CA TYR A 187 14.21 0.80 3.45
C TYR A 187 15.17 -0.18 4.14
N ALA A 188 16.10 0.30 4.97
CA ALA A 188 16.99 -0.58 5.73
C ALA A 188 16.22 -1.41 6.77
N VAL A 189 15.22 -0.84 7.43
CA VAL A 189 14.30 -1.57 8.33
C VAL A 189 13.51 -2.62 7.55
N ALA A 190 12.93 -2.26 6.41
CA ALA A 190 12.22 -3.20 5.54
C ALA A 190 13.12 -4.35 5.06
N LEU A 191 14.40 -4.05 4.73
CA LEU A 191 15.38 -5.08 4.34
C LEU A 191 15.61 -6.08 5.47
N ALA A 192 15.77 -5.62 6.71
CA ALA A 192 15.97 -6.49 7.87
C ALA A 192 14.75 -7.40 8.11
N HIS A 193 13.53 -6.88 7.91
CA HIS A 193 12.32 -7.68 8.07
C HIS A 193 12.15 -8.70 6.94
N VAL A 194 12.42 -8.35 5.68
CA VAL A 194 12.34 -9.36 4.60
C VAL A 194 13.45 -10.39 4.70
N ASP A 195 14.63 -10.04 5.22
CA ASP A 195 15.68 -11.01 5.52
C ASP A 195 15.24 -11.97 6.64
N SER A 196 14.51 -11.47 7.64
CA SER A 196 13.87 -12.31 8.66
C SER A 196 12.84 -13.26 8.05
N ALA A 197 12.02 -12.80 7.08
CA ALA A 197 11.09 -13.66 6.35
C ALA A 197 11.80 -14.83 5.66
N LEU A 198 12.88 -14.54 4.96
CA LEU A 198 13.68 -15.55 4.24
C LEU A 198 14.39 -16.52 5.21
N ALA A 199 14.87 -16.01 6.34
CA ALA A 199 15.57 -16.80 7.35
C ALA A 199 14.66 -17.79 8.08
N VAL A 200 13.40 -17.46 8.32
CA VAL A 200 12.45 -18.36 9.01
C VAL A 200 11.78 -19.34 8.04
N THR A 201 11.66 -19.00 6.75
CA THR A 201 10.95 -19.79 5.75
C THR A 201 11.92 -20.74 5.04
N THR A 202 12.45 -21.73 5.76
CA THR A 202 13.48 -22.66 5.23
C THR A 202 12.92 -23.97 4.68
N GLY A 203 11.61 -24.26 4.87
CA GLY A 203 10.97 -25.49 4.43
C GLY A 203 11.09 -25.73 2.91
N SER A 204 11.04 -27.00 2.49
CA SER A 204 11.02 -27.40 1.07
C SER A 204 9.61 -27.71 0.55
N ASP A 205 8.59 -27.53 1.38
CA ASP A 205 7.20 -27.65 1.00
C ASP A 205 6.75 -26.50 0.09
N ALA A 206 5.63 -26.72 -0.61
CA ALA A 206 5.12 -25.74 -1.58
C ALA A 206 4.78 -24.38 -0.97
N GLY A 207 4.25 -24.36 0.27
CA GLY A 207 3.91 -23.13 0.98
C GLY A 207 5.17 -22.32 1.31
N SER A 208 6.21 -22.97 1.84
CA SER A 208 7.49 -22.32 2.13
C SER A 208 8.16 -21.77 0.85
N ILE A 209 8.14 -22.55 -0.25
CA ILE A 209 8.68 -22.08 -1.55
C ILE A 209 7.90 -20.89 -2.06
N PHE A 210 6.57 -20.92 -1.94
CA PHE A 210 5.69 -19.84 -2.37
C PHE A 210 6.00 -18.53 -1.64
N ILE A 211 6.11 -18.56 -0.31
CA ILE A 211 6.42 -17.38 0.49
C ILE A 211 7.85 -16.88 0.24
N ARG A 212 8.84 -17.80 0.07
CA ARG A 212 10.22 -17.38 -0.29
C ARG A 212 10.26 -16.65 -1.62
N ASN A 213 9.53 -17.08 -2.63
CA ASN A 213 9.47 -16.40 -3.92
C ASN A 213 8.89 -14.98 -3.75
N ALA A 214 7.80 -14.83 -3.00
CA ALA A 214 7.20 -13.52 -2.72
C ALA A 214 8.18 -12.62 -1.94
N ALA A 215 8.77 -13.13 -0.86
CA ALA A 215 9.75 -12.40 -0.05
C ALA A 215 10.99 -11.99 -0.86
N SER A 216 11.47 -12.85 -1.77
CA SER A 216 12.57 -12.53 -2.67
C SER A 216 12.27 -11.34 -3.59
N ILE A 217 11.03 -11.23 -4.08
CA ILE A 217 10.59 -10.10 -4.89
C ILE A 217 10.53 -8.82 -4.05
N ILE A 218 9.95 -8.88 -2.84
CA ILE A 218 9.91 -7.72 -1.93
C ILE A 218 11.34 -7.28 -1.57
N LYS A 219 12.24 -8.23 -1.25
CA LYS A 219 13.67 -7.94 -1.04
C LYS A 219 14.29 -7.25 -2.24
N GLY A 220 14.07 -7.77 -3.43
CA GLY A 220 14.54 -7.16 -4.67
C GLY A 220 14.04 -5.72 -4.82
N ARG A 221 12.76 -5.45 -4.55
CA ARG A 221 12.17 -4.12 -4.61
C ARG A 221 12.79 -3.16 -3.58
N VAL A 222 13.07 -3.61 -2.36
CA VAL A 222 13.81 -2.82 -1.35
C VAL A 222 15.22 -2.51 -1.83
N LEU A 223 15.93 -3.52 -2.37
CA LEU A 223 17.29 -3.37 -2.84
C LEU A 223 17.42 -2.39 -4.03
N VAL A 224 16.48 -2.39 -4.99
CA VAL A 224 16.50 -1.37 -6.07
C VAL A 224 16.26 0.03 -5.52
N ASN A 225 15.43 0.19 -4.50
CA ASN A 225 15.22 1.49 -3.83
C ASN A 225 16.48 1.97 -3.09
N LEU A 226 17.31 1.04 -2.60
CA LEU A 226 18.63 1.31 -2.02
C LEU A 226 19.77 1.46 -3.06
N GLY A 227 19.46 1.33 -4.36
CA GLY A 227 20.47 1.40 -5.44
C GLY A 227 21.33 0.15 -5.57
N GLN A 228 20.95 -0.96 -4.91
CA GLN A 228 21.70 -2.23 -4.90
C GLN A 228 21.20 -3.18 -6.00
N TYR A 229 21.30 -2.77 -7.25
CA TYR A 229 20.68 -3.43 -8.40
C TYR A 229 21.17 -4.86 -8.66
N ALA A 230 22.46 -5.11 -8.53
CA ALA A 230 23.03 -6.45 -8.71
C ALA A 230 22.53 -7.42 -7.64
N ALA A 231 22.45 -6.97 -6.38
CA ALA A 231 21.90 -7.75 -5.29
C ALA A 231 20.40 -8.01 -5.48
N ALA A 232 19.66 -7.03 -6.01
CA ALA A 232 18.25 -7.18 -6.33
C ALA A 232 18.02 -8.27 -7.40
N ALA A 233 18.77 -8.24 -8.49
CA ALA A 233 18.71 -9.27 -9.54
C ALA A 233 19.06 -10.65 -8.99
N THR A 234 20.10 -10.77 -8.15
CA THR A 234 20.46 -12.03 -7.49
C THR A 234 19.33 -12.55 -6.60
N ALA A 235 18.68 -11.68 -5.83
CA ALA A 235 17.60 -12.07 -4.93
C ALA A 235 16.40 -12.70 -5.67
N VAL A 236 16.13 -12.31 -6.91
CA VAL A 236 14.96 -12.74 -7.67
C VAL A 236 15.24 -13.80 -8.74
N THR A 237 16.49 -14.20 -8.94
CA THR A 237 16.89 -15.12 -10.03
C THR A 237 16.13 -16.44 -10.02
N ALA A 238 15.84 -17.00 -8.84
CA ALA A 238 15.14 -18.26 -8.70
C ALA A 238 13.60 -18.15 -8.87
N VAL A 239 13.05 -16.94 -8.94
CA VAL A 239 11.60 -16.73 -9.02
C VAL A 239 11.10 -17.06 -10.43
N PRO A 240 10.12 -17.97 -10.58
CA PRO A 240 9.53 -18.27 -11.88
C PRO A 240 8.81 -17.05 -12.48
N SER A 241 8.90 -16.85 -13.80
CA SER A 241 8.23 -15.71 -14.48
C SER A 241 6.71 -15.76 -14.36
N ALA A 242 6.10 -16.93 -14.18
CA ALA A 242 4.66 -17.11 -13.98
C ALA A 242 4.23 -16.97 -12.51
N PHE A 243 5.15 -16.75 -11.58
CA PHE A 243 4.84 -16.62 -10.16
C PHE A 243 3.99 -15.39 -9.87
N GLN A 244 2.99 -15.53 -8.99
CA GLN A 244 2.19 -14.41 -8.48
C GLN A 244 1.84 -14.65 -6.99
N TYR A 245 2.15 -13.69 -6.14
CA TYR A 245 1.56 -13.54 -4.81
C TYR A 245 0.43 -12.53 -4.90
N LEU A 246 -0.79 -12.97 -4.63
CA LEU A 246 -2.02 -12.24 -4.91
C LEU A 246 -2.77 -11.90 -3.64
N TRP A 247 -3.28 -10.68 -3.53
CA TRP A 247 -4.32 -10.33 -2.57
C TRP A 247 -5.69 -10.60 -3.21
N THR A 248 -6.40 -11.55 -2.62
CA THR A 248 -7.75 -11.93 -3.07
C THR A 248 -8.78 -10.91 -2.60
N SER A 249 -9.80 -10.66 -3.40
CA SER A 249 -11.00 -9.93 -3.03
C SER A 249 -12.09 -10.92 -2.60
N ASP A 250 -13.01 -10.48 -1.74
CA ASP A 250 -14.17 -11.27 -1.33
C ASP A 250 -15.45 -10.69 -1.96
N PRO A 251 -16.05 -11.36 -2.94
CA PRO A 251 -17.25 -10.87 -3.63
C PRO A 251 -18.47 -10.70 -2.71
N ALA A 252 -18.47 -11.35 -1.53
CA ALA A 252 -19.53 -11.21 -0.54
C ALA A 252 -19.37 -9.96 0.33
N ASN A 253 -18.20 -9.30 0.27
CA ASN A 253 -17.85 -8.14 1.11
C ASN A 253 -17.43 -6.95 0.26
N ASN A 254 -18.31 -6.00 0.06
CA ASN A 254 -18.06 -4.79 -0.74
C ASN A 254 -16.87 -3.94 -0.24
N SER A 255 -16.42 -4.15 1.00
CA SER A 255 -15.25 -3.48 1.55
C SER A 255 -13.93 -4.17 1.17
N ASP A 256 -13.99 -5.35 0.57
CA ASP A 256 -12.84 -6.13 0.08
C ASP A 256 -12.82 -6.24 -1.46
N ASP A 257 -13.52 -5.33 -2.15
CA ASP A 257 -13.48 -5.24 -3.61
C ASP A 257 -12.07 -4.86 -4.09
N ASN A 258 -11.72 -5.27 -5.30
CA ASN A 258 -10.53 -4.76 -5.98
C ASN A 258 -10.59 -3.22 -6.03
N GLY A 259 -9.70 -2.53 -5.32
CA GLY A 259 -9.78 -1.09 -5.12
C GLY A 259 -9.58 -0.29 -6.42
N ILE A 260 -8.83 -0.83 -7.38
CA ILE A 260 -8.64 -0.18 -8.70
C ILE A 260 -9.94 -0.26 -9.50
N PHE A 261 -10.59 -1.43 -9.54
CA PHE A 261 -11.92 -1.57 -10.13
C PHE A 261 -12.95 -0.71 -9.41
N GLY A 262 -12.93 -0.73 -8.08
CA GLY A 262 -13.83 0.04 -7.23
C GLY A 262 -13.81 1.54 -7.54
N ASN A 263 -12.62 2.11 -7.68
CA ASN A 263 -12.46 3.55 -7.93
C ASN A 263 -12.71 3.95 -9.40
N ILE A 264 -12.31 3.11 -10.35
CA ILE A 264 -12.41 3.45 -11.79
C ILE A 264 -13.73 2.98 -12.39
N ASN A 265 -14.09 1.71 -12.19
CA ASN A 265 -15.18 1.08 -12.92
C ASN A 265 -16.51 1.09 -12.17
N LEU A 266 -16.50 1.22 -10.83
CA LEU A 266 -17.71 1.16 -10.00
C LEU A 266 -18.14 2.53 -9.48
N SER A 267 -17.26 3.26 -8.78
CA SER A 267 -17.58 4.57 -8.22
C SER A 267 -17.29 5.74 -9.17
N HIS A 268 -16.53 5.49 -10.23
CA HIS A 268 -16.14 6.48 -11.27
C HIS A 268 -15.43 7.73 -10.72
N ARG A 269 -14.85 7.63 -9.53
CA ARG A 269 -14.14 8.72 -8.85
C ARG A 269 -12.75 8.94 -9.38
N MET A 270 -12.21 7.92 -10.03
CA MET A 270 -10.94 7.97 -10.74
C MET A 270 -11.14 7.43 -12.16
N SER A 271 -10.39 7.93 -13.09
CA SER A 271 -10.32 7.46 -14.46
C SER A 271 -8.93 6.99 -14.80
N ALA A 272 -8.78 5.99 -15.65
CA ALA A 272 -7.49 5.75 -16.28
C ALA A 272 -7.00 7.02 -17.00
N ALA A 273 -5.69 7.30 -16.95
CA ALA A 273 -5.13 8.53 -17.52
C ALA A 273 -4.53 8.31 -18.92
N ASP A 274 -4.07 9.39 -19.51
CA ASP A 274 -3.35 9.40 -20.79
C ASP A 274 -2.32 10.55 -20.79
N SER A 275 -1.52 10.64 -21.82
CA SER A 275 -0.59 11.75 -22.07
C SER A 275 -1.28 13.06 -22.48
N PHE A 276 -2.60 13.11 -22.43
CA PHE A 276 -3.38 14.32 -22.68
C PHE A 276 -4.73 14.28 -21.98
N ASP A 277 -5.31 15.46 -21.80
CA ASP A 277 -6.69 15.66 -21.38
C ASP A 277 -7.50 16.41 -22.44
N ILE A 278 -8.82 16.33 -22.31
CA ILE A 278 -9.73 17.16 -23.12
C ILE A 278 -10.26 18.26 -22.21
N VAL A 279 -9.88 19.49 -22.49
CA VAL A 279 -10.28 20.68 -21.74
C VAL A 279 -11.03 21.63 -22.67
N GLY A 280 -12.30 21.92 -22.36
CA GLY A 280 -13.13 22.78 -23.22
C GLY A 280 -13.27 22.26 -24.66
N GLY A 281 -13.21 20.93 -24.85
CA GLY A 281 -13.25 20.29 -26.17
C GLY A 281 -11.92 20.26 -26.92
N ALA A 282 -10.87 20.86 -26.40
CA ALA A 282 -9.53 20.86 -26.99
C ALA A 282 -8.60 19.85 -26.30
N LYS A 283 -7.70 19.24 -27.10
CA LYS A 283 -6.66 18.34 -26.58
C LYS A 283 -5.56 19.15 -25.90
N ASN A 284 -5.37 18.91 -24.61
CA ASN A 284 -4.30 19.48 -23.79
C ASN A 284 -3.26 18.39 -23.49
N VAL A 285 -2.02 18.55 -23.98
CA VAL A 285 -0.94 17.59 -23.75
C VAL A 285 -0.34 17.76 -22.36
N ILE A 286 -0.22 16.65 -21.63
CA ILE A 286 0.41 16.60 -20.31
C ILE A 286 1.85 16.15 -20.50
N LYS A 287 2.80 17.05 -20.26
CA LYS A 287 4.23 16.73 -20.35
C LYS A 287 4.59 15.60 -19.35
N ASN A 288 5.41 14.66 -19.77
CA ASN A 288 5.92 13.49 -19.04
C ASN A 288 4.88 12.39 -18.73
N ALA A 289 3.59 12.61 -18.94
CA ALA A 289 2.60 11.56 -18.76
C ALA A 289 2.70 10.48 -19.85
N LEU A 290 2.46 9.22 -19.47
CA LEU A 290 2.44 8.10 -20.39
C LEU A 290 1.08 7.96 -21.08
N PRO A 291 1.07 7.51 -22.35
CA PRO A 291 -0.15 7.36 -23.14
C PRO A 291 -0.87 6.04 -22.82
N TYR A 292 -1.33 5.82 -21.59
CA TYR A 292 -1.91 4.53 -21.20
C TYR A 292 -3.13 4.16 -22.04
N TYR A 293 -4.04 5.08 -22.27
CA TYR A 293 -5.20 4.84 -23.13
C TYR A 293 -4.82 4.84 -24.61
N SER A 294 -4.14 5.88 -25.10
CA SER A 294 -3.90 6.06 -26.53
C SER A 294 -2.81 5.15 -27.11
N ALA A 295 -1.96 4.55 -26.27
CA ALA A 295 -1.00 3.53 -26.72
C ALA A 295 -1.66 2.23 -27.18
N ASN A 296 -2.90 1.96 -26.75
CA ASN A 296 -3.61 0.71 -27.02
C ASN A 296 -2.73 -0.52 -26.73
N ASP A 297 -2.02 -0.47 -25.58
CA ASP A 297 -1.06 -1.51 -25.18
C ASP A 297 -1.81 -2.71 -24.60
N PRO A 298 -1.52 -3.95 -25.07
CA PRO A 298 -2.22 -5.14 -24.58
C PRO A 298 -2.11 -5.41 -23.08
N ARG A 299 -1.12 -4.83 -22.39
CA ARG A 299 -0.94 -4.96 -20.93
C ARG A 299 -1.93 -4.10 -20.16
N VAL A 300 -2.41 -3.02 -20.74
CA VAL A 300 -3.27 -2.03 -20.12
C VAL A 300 -4.47 -1.74 -21.03
N PRO A 301 -5.40 -2.70 -21.18
CA PRO A 301 -6.60 -2.51 -21.96
C PRO A 301 -7.50 -1.46 -21.28
N ILE A 302 -7.74 -0.37 -21.99
CA ILE A 302 -8.58 0.74 -21.54
C ILE A 302 -9.60 1.06 -22.62
N LYS A 303 -10.83 1.41 -22.23
CA LYS A 303 -11.86 1.94 -23.13
C LYS A 303 -12.39 3.27 -22.64
N SER A 304 -12.86 4.10 -23.57
CA SER A 304 -13.70 5.23 -23.20
C SER A 304 -14.98 4.74 -22.50
N GLY A 305 -15.42 5.43 -21.48
CA GLY A 305 -16.68 5.13 -20.81
C GLY A 305 -17.89 5.21 -21.74
N ASN A 306 -17.79 5.95 -22.86
CA ASN A 306 -18.81 5.98 -23.89
C ASN A 306 -18.86 4.71 -24.76
N ASP A 307 -17.77 3.92 -24.78
CA ASP A 307 -17.60 2.73 -25.63
C ASP A 307 -17.82 1.42 -24.85
N VAL A 308 -18.28 1.50 -23.61
CA VAL A 308 -18.70 0.35 -22.80
C VAL A 308 -20.21 0.28 -22.65
N ASN A 309 -20.74 -0.89 -22.31
CA ASN A 309 -22.18 -1.08 -22.12
C ASN A 309 -22.45 -1.73 -20.74
N PRO A 310 -23.22 -1.08 -19.87
CA PRO A 310 -23.77 0.29 -19.99
C PRO A 310 -22.67 1.36 -20.06
N LYS A 311 -22.99 2.53 -20.62
CA LYS A 311 -22.07 3.68 -20.67
C LYS A 311 -21.73 4.13 -19.25
N VAL A 312 -20.48 4.51 -19.06
CA VAL A 312 -19.93 4.96 -17.78
C VAL A 312 -19.49 6.42 -17.91
N GLN A 313 -19.90 7.25 -16.97
CA GLN A 313 -19.49 8.65 -16.87
C GLN A 313 -18.68 8.86 -15.59
N ALA A 314 -17.84 9.88 -15.59
CA ALA A 314 -17.13 10.35 -14.39
C ALA A 314 -18.13 10.77 -13.31
N GLU A 315 -17.75 10.65 -12.04
CA GLU A 315 -18.57 11.07 -10.89
C GLU A 315 -18.89 12.58 -10.95
N ASP A 316 -17.95 13.41 -11.44
CA ASP A 316 -18.16 14.85 -11.62
C ASP A 316 -19.03 15.21 -12.85
N GLY A 317 -19.48 14.22 -13.62
CA GLY A 317 -20.36 14.37 -14.77
C GLY A 317 -19.78 15.14 -15.97
N SER A 318 -18.56 15.63 -15.89
CA SER A 318 -17.95 16.52 -16.90
C SER A 318 -16.61 16.03 -17.44
N THR A 319 -15.82 15.36 -16.64
CA THR A 319 -14.51 14.85 -17.05
C THR A 319 -14.67 13.63 -17.96
N PRO A 320 -13.97 13.54 -19.11
CA PRO A 320 -13.92 12.31 -19.89
C PRO A 320 -13.43 11.13 -19.07
N HIS A 321 -14.19 10.05 -19.04
CA HIS A 321 -13.93 8.89 -18.22
C HIS A 321 -13.42 7.72 -19.07
N PHE A 322 -12.37 7.05 -18.58
CA PHE A 322 -11.75 5.87 -19.19
C PHE A 322 -11.71 4.74 -18.19
N VAL A 323 -12.28 3.59 -18.57
CA VAL A 323 -12.37 2.39 -17.75
C VAL A 323 -11.22 1.44 -18.05
N GLN A 324 -10.62 0.86 -17.02
CA GLN A 324 -9.66 -0.22 -17.16
C GLN A 324 -10.37 -1.57 -17.34
N LEU A 325 -9.76 -2.51 -18.04
CA LEU A 325 -10.31 -3.83 -18.32
C LEU A 325 -9.36 -4.96 -17.89
N ILE A 326 -8.39 -4.67 -17.03
CA ILE A 326 -7.47 -5.66 -16.48
C ILE A 326 -8.16 -6.46 -15.37
N TRP A 327 -8.83 -5.76 -14.47
CA TRP A 327 -9.47 -6.33 -13.30
C TRP A 327 -10.97 -6.13 -13.30
N THR A 328 -11.69 -7.16 -12.88
CA THR A 328 -13.08 -7.10 -12.44
C THR A 328 -13.14 -6.80 -10.94
N ARG A 329 -14.34 -6.74 -10.40
CA ARG A 329 -14.59 -6.47 -8.97
C ARG A 329 -13.88 -7.47 -8.05
N ASP A 330 -13.88 -8.74 -8.44
CA ASP A 330 -13.44 -9.87 -7.62
C ASP A 330 -12.04 -10.36 -7.99
N ASP A 331 -11.41 -9.76 -9.01
CA ASP A 331 -10.08 -10.16 -9.43
C ASP A 331 -9.03 -9.78 -8.37
N PRO A 332 -8.14 -10.70 -8.01
CA PRO A 332 -7.09 -10.43 -7.04
C PRO A 332 -6.04 -9.45 -7.59
N LEU A 333 -5.36 -8.74 -6.70
CA LEU A 333 -4.29 -7.81 -7.05
C LEU A 333 -2.90 -8.46 -6.84
N PRO A 334 -2.02 -8.43 -7.86
CA PRO A 334 -0.67 -8.98 -7.75
C PRO A 334 0.25 -8.01 -6.97
N VAL A 335 0.68 -8.44 -5.79
CA VAL A 335 1.59 -7.69 -4.90
C VAL A 335 3.05 -7.92 -5.29
N ALA A 336 3.37 -9.19 -5.59
CA ALA A 336 4.69 -9.62 -6.02
C ALA A 336 4.53 -10.67 -7.13
N SER A 337 5.26 -10.50 -8.22
CA SER A 337 5.13 -11.38 -9.38
C SER A 337 6.47 -11.67 -10.07
N GLY A 338 6.50 -12.73 -10.86
CA GLY A 338 7.64 -13.03 -11.73
C GLY A 338 7.93 -11.94 -12.75
N ILE A 339 6.93 -11.11 -13.11
CA ILE A 339 7.14 -9.91 -13.93
C ILE A 339 8.04 -8.94 -13.19
N ASP A 340 7.80 -8.67 -11.90
CA ASP A 340 8.63 -7.79 -11.08
C ASP A 340 10.07 -8.32 -11.01
N ALA A 341 10.23 -9.65 -10.86
CA ALA A 341 11.55 -10.28 -10.85
C ALA A 341 12.31 -10.04 -12.16
N ARG A 342 11.70 -10.27 -13.31
CA ARG A 342 12.34 -10.02 -14.63
C ARG A 342 12.63 -8.53 -14.84
N LEU A 343 11.76 -7.64 -14.36
CA LEU A 343 12.01 -6.19 -14.45
C LEU A 343 13.22 -5.78 -13.59
N MET A 344 13.41 -6.36 -12.40
CA MET A 344 14.59 -6.08 -11.57
C MET A 344 15.89 -6.58 -12.23
N GLU A 345 15.86 -7.74 -12.89
CA GLU A 345 16.99 -8.22 -13.69
C GLU A 345 17.31 -7.29 -14.86
N ALA A 346 16.27 -6.83 -15.59
CA ALA A 346 16.44 -5.87 -16.67
C ALA A 346 17.01 -4.53 -16.16
N GLU A 347 16.58 -4.08 -14.97
CA GLU A 347 17.12 -2.85 -14.38
C GLU A 347 18.58 -3.00 -13.94
N ALA A 348 18.97 -4.14 -13.39
CA ALA A 348 20.37 -4.41 -13.07
C ALA A 348 21.24 -4.41 -14.35
N GLN A 349 20.74 -4.99 -15.44
CA GLN A 349 21.40 -4.94 -16.75
C GLN A 349 21.53 -3.51 -17.28
N LEU A 350 20.48 -2.68 -17.13
CA LEU A 350 20.52 -1.26 -17.47
C LEU A 350 21.62 -0.54 -16.67
N GLN A 351 21.68 -0.76 -15.36
CA GLN A 351 22.65 -0.11 -14.50
C GLN A 351 24.09 -0.54 -14.82
N ALA A 352 24.27 -1.79 -15.23
CA ALA A 352 25.54 -2.32 -15.73
C ALA A 352 25.89 -1.86 -17.17
N SER A 353 25.07 -0.99 -17.77
CA SER A 353 25.16 -0.57 -19.18
C SER A 353 25.07 -1.72 -20.19
N ASN A 354 24.52 -2.86 -19.79
CA ASN A 354 24.20 -3.98 -20.66
C ASN A 354 22.82 -3.80 -21.30
N PHE A 355 22.69 -2.85 -22.23
CA PHE A 355 21.41 -2.50 -22.85
C PHE A 355 20.88 -3.61 -23.77
N VAL A 356 21.76 -4.43 -24.33
CA VAL A 356 21.38 -5.61 -25.12
C VAL A 356 20.70 -6.65 -24.21
N GLY A 357 21.29 -6.95 -23.05
CA GLY A 357 20.72 -7.85 -22.06
C GLY A 357 19.39 -7.34 -21.53
N MET A 358 19.30 -6.05 -21.15
CA MET A 358 18.05 -5.41 -20.73
C MET A 358 16.95 -5.60 -21.79
N LEU A 359 17.25 -5.33 -23.04
CA LEU A 359 16.30 -5.45 -24.14
C LEU A 359 15.86 -6.90 -24.35
N ALA A 360 16.79 -7.87 -24.23
CA ALA A 360 16.48 -9.28 -24.34
C ALA A 360 15.50 -9.73 -23.23
N THR A 361 15.73 -9.30 -21.98
CA THR A 361 14.84 -9.61 -20.84
C THR A 361 13.44 -9.00 -21.04
N LEU A 362 13.36 -7.74 -21.46
CA LEU A 362 12.07 -7.08 -21.76
C LEU A 362 11.36 -7.76 -22.93
N ASN A 363 12.07 -8.14 -23.96
CA ASN A 363 11.49 -8.82 -25.13
C ASN A 363 11.02 -10.25 -24.82
N ALA A 364 11.63 -10.94 -23.88
CA ALA A 364 11.14 -12.23 -23.39
C ALA A 364 9.75 -12.08 -22.72
N LEU A 365 9.57 -11.06 -21.88
CA LEU A 365 8.25 -10.74 -21.31
C LEU A 365 7.23 -10.36 -22.37
N ARG A 366 7.62 -9.65 -23.43
CA ARG A 366 6.72 -9.22 -24.51
C ARG A 366 6.30 -10.37 -25.43
N ALA A 367 7.22 -11.30 -25.70
CA ALA A 367 6.96 -12.45 -26.57
C ALA A 367 6.04 -13.49 -25.92
N THR A 368 6.21 -13.71 -24.60
CA THR A 368 5.42 -14.66 -23.82
C THR A 368 4.95 -13.99 -22.54
N PRO A 369 3.93 -13.11 -22.64
CA PRO A 369 3.46 -12.33 -21.51
C PRO A 369 2.96 -13.24 -20.38
N PRO A 370 3.48 -13.10 -19.14
CA PRO A 370 2.84 -13.73 -18.00
C PRO A 370 1.49 -13.07 -17.70
N LYS A 371 0.63 -13.79 -16.98
CA LYS A 371 -0.62 -13.21 -16.50
C LYS A 371 -0.38 -12.05 -15.53
N ILE A 372 -1.26 -11.07 -15.58
CA ILE A 372 -1.41 -10.02 -14.57
C ILE A 372 -2.69 -10.35 -13.82
N SER A 373 -2.58 -10.98 -12.65
CA SER A 373 -3.73 -11.60 -11.99
C SER A 373 -4.40 -12.66 -12.88
N ASN A 374 -5.69 -12.49 -13.16
CA ASN A 374 -6.45 -13.34 -14.07
C ASN A 374 -6.34 -12.90 -15.54
N TYR A 375 -5.95 -11.66 -15.79
CA TYR A 375 -5.84 -11.10 -17.13
C TYR A 375 -4.61 -11.64 -17.86
N GLN A 376 -4.81 -12.07 -19.12
CA GLN A 376 -3.75 -12.56 -20.02
C GLN A 376 -3.48 -11.54 -21.11
N PRO A 377 -2.38 -10.75 -21.04
CA PRO A 377 -2.01 -9.86 -22.14
C PRO A 377 -1.69 -10.65 -23.41
N GLY A 378 -2.00 -10.06 -24.55
CA GLY A 378 -1.54 -10.58 -25.85
C GLY A 378 -0.03 -10.43 -26.04
N ALA A 379 0.57 -11.29 -26.85
CA ALA A 379 1.98 -11.13 -27.27
C ALA A 379 2.20 -9.79 -27.99
N MET A 380 3.37 -9.20 -27.76
CA MET A 380 3.72 -7.89 -28.30
C MET A 380 4.93 -7.97 -29.22
N ALA A 381 5.00 -7.09 -30.19
CA ALA A 381 6.17 -6.95 -31.04
C ALA A 381 7.43 -6.66 -30.20
N ALA A 382 8.55 -7.19 -30.61
CA ALA A 382 9.82 -6.95 -29.95
C ALA A 382 10.22 -5.47 -30.04
N LEU A 383 10.89 -4.99 -29.00
CA LEU A 383 11.61 -3.74 -29.00
C LEU A 383 12.87 -3.92 -29.88
N ALA A 384 12.89 -3.29 -31.05
CA ALA A 384 13.91 -3.58 -32.07
C ALA A 384 15.22 -2.83 -31.87
N THR A 385 15.17 -1.63 -31.25
CA THR A 385 16.31 -0.72 -31.18
C THR A 385 16.99 -0.78 -29.82
N VAL A 386 18.26 -1.14 -29.79
CA VAL A 386 19.09 -1.04 -28.58
C VAL A 386 19.34 0.43 -28.29
N PRO A 387 19.03 0.94 -27.07
CA PRO A 387 19.31 2.32 -26.70
C PRO A 387 20.81 2.64 -26.81
N ALA A 388 21.14 3.83 -27.33
CA ALA A 388 22.53 4.25 -27.47
C ALA A 388 23.13 4.83 -26.17
N THR A 389 22.28 5.34 -25.27
CA THR A 389 22.72 5.96 -24.02
C THR A 389 21.97 5.38 -22.82
N LYS A 390 22.56 5.54 -21.63
CA LYS A 390 21.91 5.11 -20.38
C LYS A 390 20.58 5.85 -20.13
N ASP A 391 20.48 7.12 -20.50
CA ASP A 391 19.25 7.89 -20.34
C ASP A 391 18.14 7.39 -21.26
N GLN A 392 18.46 7.07 -22.52
CA GLN A 392 17.51 6.43 -23.45
C GLN A 392 17.08 5.05 -22.94
N ALA A 393 18.03 4.27 -22.41
CA ALA A 393 17.75 2.96 -21.83
C ALA A 393 16.84 3.07 -20.59
N ALA A 394 17.07 4.05 -19.71
CA ALA A 394 16.23 4.33 -18.57
C ALA A 394 14.81 4.75 -19.01
N THR A 395 14.69 5.62 -20.00
CA THR A 395 13.37 6.05 -20.54
C THR A 395 12.58 4.85 -21.07
N LEU A 396 13.22 3.99 -21.86
CA LEU A 396 12.60 2.79 -22.39
C LEU A 396 12.19 1.82 -21.27
N PHE A 397 13.11 1.55 -20.34
CA PHE A 397 12.89 0.62 -19.23
C PHE A 397 11.73 1.07 -18.34
N PHE A 398 11.71 2.32 -17.87
CA PHE A 398 10.66 2.81 -16.99
C PHE A 398 9.30 2.94 -17.70
N ARG A 399 9.31 3.17 -19.03
CA ARG A 399 8.07 3.06 -19.81
C ARG A 399 7.56 1.61 -19.85
N GLU A 400 8.39 0.65 -20.16
CA GLU A 400 8.01 -0.78 -20.15
C GLU A 400 7.54 -1.22 -18.76
N LYS A 401 8.28 -0.85 -17.70
CA LYS A 401 7.89 -1.17 -16.32
C LYS A 401 6.53 -0.58 -15.97
N ALA A 402 6.25 0.67 -16.32
CA ALA A 402 5.00 1.34 -16.03
C ALA A 402 3.78 0.61 -16.62
N PHE A 403 3.90 0.10 -17.86
CA PHE A 403 2.82 -0.69 -18.47
C PHE A 403 2.67 -2.09 -17.84
N TRP A 404 3.76 -2.73 -17.37
CA TRP A 404 3.69 -4.01 -16.68
C TRP A 404 3.15 -3.90 -15.25
N THR A 405 3.33 -2.76 -14.59
CA THR A 405 2.97 -2.55 -13.18
C THR A 405 1.82 -1.57 -12.99
N TYR A 406 1.08 -1.25 -14.06
CA TYR A 406 -0.05 -0.32 -14.03
C TYR A 406 -1.06 -0.69 -12.94
N GLY A 407 -1.45 0.31 -12.14
CA GLY A 407 -2.40 0.15 -11.04
C GLY A 407 -1.91 -0.72 -9.87
N ARG A 408 -0.61 -1.02 -9.78
CA ARG A 408 -0.03 -1.86 -8.73
C ARG A 408 0.76 -1.07 -7.67
N GLY A 409 0.51 0.24 -7.57
CA GLY A 409 1.11 1.11 -6.56
C GLY A 409 2.64 1.26 -6.65
N GLN A 410 3.25 1.03 -7.83
CA GLN A 410 4.70 1.10 -8.00
C GLN A 410 5.16 2.39 -8.69
N ARG A 411 4.28 3.02 -9.45
CA ARG A 411 4.64 4.14 -10.33
C ARG A 411 5.24 5.32 -9.56
N LEU A 412 4.67 5.70 -8.41
CA LEU A 412 5.17 6.80 -7.59
C LEU A 412 6.62 6.56 -7.13
N GLY A 413 6.89 5.37 -6.59
CA GLY A 413 8.25 4.97 -6.19
C GLY A 413 9.22 5.03 -7.36
N ASP A 414 8.82 4.59 -8.56
CA ASP A 414 9.65 4.61 -9.76
C ASP A 414 9.94 6.05 -10.25
N LEU A 415 8.96 6.94 -10.24
CA LEU A 415 9.17 8.35 -10.59
C LEU A 415 10.14 9.03 -9.61
N ARG A 416 10.00 8.77 -8.32
CA ARG A 416 10.94 9.24 -7.29
C ARG A 416 12.35 8.68 -7.49
N ARG A 417 12.47 7.40 -7.88
CA ARG A 417 13.77 6.79 -8.20
C ARG A 417 14.42 7.39 -9.44
N LEU A 418 13.67 7.77 -10.46
CA LEU A 418 14.17 8.49 -11.62
C LEU A 418 14.88 9.79 -11.21
N ILE A 419 14.37 10.47 -10.20
CA ILE A 419 15.02 11.68 -9.65
C ILE A 419 16.24 11.29 -8.82
N ARG A 420 16.10 10.42 -7.80
CA ARG A 420 17.16 10.10 -6.85
C ARG A 420 18.34 9.35 -7.45
N GLN A 421 18.06 8.40 -8.35
CA GLN A 421 19.03 7.39 -8.80
C GLN A 421 19.49 7.56 -10.25
N TYR A 422 18.69 8.29 -11.06
CA TYR A 422 18.97 8.50 -12.49
C TYR A 422 19.28 9.95 -12.83
N GLY A 423 19.34 10.83 -11.81
CA GLY A 423 19.74 12.24 -11.96
C GLY A 423 18.75 13.09 -12.75
N ARG A 424 17.48 12.67 -12.85
CA ARG A 424 16.45 13.45 -13.50
C ARG A 424 15.88 14.51 -12.54
N THR A 425 15.23 15.52 -13.11
CA THR A 425 14.52 16.54 -12.33
C THR A 425 13.05 16.22 -12.24
N GLU A 426 12.36 16.76 -11.26
CA GLU A 426 10.92 16.63 -11.12
C GLU A 426 10.19 17.09 -12.41
N ASP A 427 10.62 18.21 -13.00
CA ASP A 427 10.08 18.74 -14.25
C ASP A 427 10.19 17.82 -15.48
N ASN A 428 11.07 16.81 -15.40
CA ASN A 428 11.30 15.86 -16.49
C ASN A 428 10.77 14.44 -16.19
N VAL A 429 10.08 14.27 -15.05
CA VAL A 429 9.63 12.97 -14.58
C VAL A 429 8.13 12.95 -14.31
N PHE A 430 7.64 13.91 -13.54
CA PHE A 430 6.23 13.98 -13.15
C PHE A 430 5.36 14.74 -14.15
N PRO A 431 4.02 14.50 -14.17
CA PRO A 431 3.09 15.28 -14.99
C PRO A 431 3.25 16.78 -14.80
N LYS A 432 3.26 17.53 -15.90
CA LYS A 432 3.42 18.99 -15.94
C LYS A 432 2.55 19.63 -17.01
N GLY A 433 2.28 20.92 -16.80
CA GLY A 433 1.48 21.74 -17.70
C GLY A 433 0.17 22.18 -17.07
N ALA A 434 -0.81 22.53 -17.91
CA ALA A 434 -2.13 22.89 -17.45
C ALA A 434 -2.85 21.68 -16.84
N TYR A 435 -3.47 21.87 -15.67
CA TYR A 435 -4.29 20.86 -15.04
C TYR A 435 -5.73 20.94 -15.55
N PHE A 436 -6.35 19.83 -15.84
CA PHE A 436 -7.64 19.79 -16.55
C PHE A 436 -8.83 20.38 -15.78
N LYS A 437 -8.75 20.43 -14.43
CA LYS A 437 -9.74 21.11 -13.57
C LYS A 437 -9.37 22.57 -13.27
N GLY A 438 -8.36 23.13 -13.94
CA GLY A 438 -7.90 24.51 -13.79
C GLY A 438 -6.56 24.66 -13.08
N GLY A 439 -5.84 25.72 -13.39
CA GLY A 439 -4.48 25.94 -12.88
C GLY A 439 -3.43 25.10 -13.61
N ILE A 440 -2.37 24.76 -12.90
CA ILE A 440 -1.24 23.97 -13.38
C ILE A 440 -0.91 22.83 -12.38
N TYR A 441 -0.23 21.80 -12.85
CA TYR A 441 0.36 20.80 -11.96
C TYR A 441 1.42 21.43 -11.05
N GLY A 442 1.34 21.08 -9.76
CA GLY A 442 2.31 21.51 -8.73
C GLY A 442 3.62 20.72 -8.79
N SER A 443 4.35 20.73 -7.68
CA SER A 443 5.71 20.17 -7.60
C SER A 443 5.88 19.03 -6.58
N ASP A 444 4.81 18.58 -5.91
CA ASP A 444 4.90 17.49 -4.95
C ASP A 444 5.32 16.18 -5.63
N VAL A 445 6.22 15.46 -4.98
CA VAL A 445 6.78 14.18 -5.44
C VAL A 445 6.55 13.03 -4.46
N ASN A 446 5.86 13.30 -3.35
CA ASN A 446 5.51 12.35 -2.30
C ASN A 446 4.36 12.89 -1.45
N PHE A 447 3.70 12.00 -0.71
CA PHE A 447 2.74 12.40 0.31
C PHE A 447 3.45 12.98 1.54
N PRO A 448 2.89 14.00 2.18
CA PRO A 448 3.33 14.41 3.51
C PRO A 448 2.99 13.34 4.55
N VAL A 449 3.82 13.22 5.58
CA VAL A 449 3.40 12.58 6.83
C VAL A 449 2.42 13.54 7.50
N PRO A 450 1.18 13.08 7.84
CA PRO A 450 0.12 13.98 8.26
C PRO A 450 0.40 14.66 9.62
N ASP A 451 -0.19 15.81 9.82
CA ASP A 451 -0.09 16.59 11.06
C ASP A 451 -0.63 15.85 12.29
N ALA A 452 -1.50 14.88 12.11
CA ALA A 452 -1.94 13.98 13.18
C ALA A 452 -0.77 13.25 13.88
N GLU A 453 0.37 13.04 13.18
CA GLU A 453 1.57 12.42 13.77
C GLU A 453 2.28 13.35 14.79
N LYS A 454 1.94 14.63 14.87
CA LYS A 454 2.48 15.59 15.85
C LYS A 454 2.08 15.28 17.31
N VAL A 455 1.19 14.31 17.53
CA VAL A 455 0.96 13.74 18.88
C VAL A 455 2.20 12.98 19.38
N ASN A 456 3.08 12.54 18.50
CA ASN A 456 4.39 12.03 18.81
C ASN A 456 5.35 13.23 19.02
N PRO A 457 5.84 13.49 20.25
CA PRO A 457 6.69 14.66 20.52
C PRO A 457 8.04 14.61 19.79
N LEU A 458 8.43 13.47 19.23
CA LEU A 458 9.64 13.31 18.43
C LEU A 458 9.43 13.73 16.97
N PHE A 459 8.18 13.90 16.52
CA PHE A 459 7.83 14.27 15.16
C PHE A 459 7.43 15.74 15.06
N THR A 460 8.16 16.50 14.25
CA THR A 460 7.92 17.93 14.03
C THR A 460 7.48 18.27 12.60
N GLY A 461 7.37 17.26 11.75
CA GLY A 461 7.04 17.36 10.34
C GLY A 461 7.97 16.51 9.46
N CYS A 462 7.77 16.54 8.16
CA CYS A 462 8.70 15.92 7.22
C CYS A 462 10.11 16.53 7.40
N LEU A 463 11.16 15.72 7.37
CA LEU A 463 12.54 16.19 7.34
C LEU A 463 12.81 16.98 6.05
N ASP A 464 12.28 16.48 4.96
CA ASP A 464 12.19 17.16 3.67
C ASP A 464 11.12 16.51 2.77
N ARG A 465 10.74 17.20 1.68
CA ARG A 465 9.78 16.77 0.67
C ARG A 465 10.47 16.33 -0.64
N LYS A 466 11.74 15.91 -0.57
CA LYS A 466 12.47 15.42 -1.74
C LYS A 466 11.98 14.04 -2.19
N ALA A 467 12.33 13.72 -3.45
CA ALA A 467 11.99 12.43 -4.06
C ALA A 467 12.64 11.24 -3.36
#